data_90a36ebbfc8cb88b4d5665ea8f9f4c02
#
_entry.id   90a36ebbfc8cb88b4d5665ea8f9f4c02
#
_cell.length_a   1.000
_cell.length_b   1.000
_cell.length_c   1.000
_cell.angle_alpha   90.00
_cell.angle_beta   90.00
_cell.angle_gamma   90.00
#
_symmetry.space_group_name_H-M   'P 1'
#
loop_
_entity.id
_entity.type
_entity.pdbx_description
1 polymer ?
#
loop_
_entity_poly.entity_id
_entity_poly.type
_entity_poly.pdbx_seq_one_letter_code
_entity_poly.pdbx_strand_id
1 'polypeptide(L)'
;MPEPEGASGGQRAPFAYTTIRVVPRVEREEFVNVGVVLYSRPRKYLGVQARLDRERLRALWPDPDLDAVERQLDVIRLVVAGNPTGGAIALLPAAERFGWLSAPASTVVQPGPVHAGLADNPEAALHELFIELVELASSD
;
A
#
# COMPACT_ATOMS: atom_id res chain seq x y z
N MET A 1 9.23 -29.15 17.02
CA MET A 1 9.29 -28.58 16.44
C MET A 1 8.96 -28.33 15.69
N PRO A 2 8.84 -28.53 15.80
CA PRO A 2 8.59 -28.07 14.98
C PRO A 2 8.63 -27.81 14.05
N GLU A 3 8.74 -27.75 13.77
CA GLU A 3 8.89 -27.38 12.90
C GLU A 3 9.02 -27.21 12.04
N PRO A 4 9.12 -27.53 11.91
CA PRO A 4 9.32 -27.24 11.11
C PRO A 4 9.40 -26.97 10.26
N GLU A 5 9.33 -27.36 10.14
CA GLU A 5 9.55 -26.98 9.36
C GLU A 5 9.62 -26.31 8.74
N GLY A 6 9.71 -26.49 8.79
CA GLY A 6 9.91 -25.78 8.24
C GLY A 6 9.74 -25.27 7.84
N ALA A 7 9.83 -25.76 8.11
CA ALA A 7 9.85 -25.11 7.48
C ALA A 7 10.04 -23.93 7.54
N SER A 8 10.50 -23.90 6.99
CA SER A 8 10.45 -22.50 6.82
C SER A 8 9.15 -21.98 7.28
N GLY A 9 8.11 -22.71 7.11
CA GLY A 9 6.76 -22.24 7.33
C GLY A 9 6.51 -21.79 8.72
N GLY A 10 7.06 -22.10 9.69
CA GLY A 10 6.73 -21.67 11.03
C GLY A 10 7.43 -20.42 11.49
N GLN A 11 8.28 -19.87 10.67
CA GLN A 11 9.07 -18.72 11.09
C GLN A 11 8.54 -17.43 10.49
N ARG A 12 8.02 -16.60 11.34
CA ARG A 12 7.53 -15.29 10.93
C ARG A 12 8.66 -14.32 10.73
N ALA A 13 8.53 -13.48 9.75
CA ALA A 13 9.47 -12.41 9.47
C ALA A 13 8.80 -11.06 9.65
N PRO A 14 9.56 -10.05 10.10
CA PRO A 14 8.98 -8.72 10.25
C PRO A 14 8.69 -8.08 8.89
N PHE A 15 7.64 -7.28 8.88
CA PHE A 15 7.33 -6.42 7.75
C PHE A 15 6.85 -5.07 8.26
N ALA A 16 6.86 -4.09 7.35
CA ALA A 16 6.27 -2.79 7.58
C ALA A 16 5.24 -2.55 6.48
N TYR A 17 4.17 -1.81 6.80
CA TYR A 17 3.18 -1.46 5.79
C TYR A 17 2.62 -0.07 6.05
N THR A 18 2.08 0.51 4.99
CA THR A 18 1.31 1.74 5.08
C THR A 18 0.10 1.62 4.16
N THR A 19 -0.98 2.33 4.50
CA THR A 19 -2.12 2.42 3.59
C THR A 19 -1.87 3.50 2.56
N ILE A 20 -2.54 3.38 1.42
CA ILE A 20 -2.61 4.43 0.42
C ILE A 20 -3.99 5.07 0.58
N ARG A 21 -4.01 6.39 0.76
CA ARG A 21 -5.23 7.14 1.05
C ARG A 21 -5.52 8.15 -0.04
N VAL A 22 -6.81 8.33 -0.32
CA VAL A 22 -7.27 9.46 -1.12
C VAL A 22 -7.80 10.51 -0.17
N VAL A 23 -7.23 11.72 -0.24
CA VAL A 23 -7.54 12.83 0.67
C VAL A 23 -7.90 14.04 -0.20
N PRO A 24 -9.18 14.22 -0.56
CA PRO A 24 -9.58 15.31 -1.47
C PRO A 24 -9.38 16.69 -0.86
N ARG A 25 -9.57 16.80 0.46
CA ARG A 25 -9.39 18.08 1.17
C ARG A 25 -8.65 17.81 2.47
N VAL A 26 -7.37 18.19 2.48
CA VAL A 26 -6.50 17.96 3.62
C VAL A 26 -7.03 18.62 4.90
N GLU A 27 -7.59 19.83 4.77
CA GLU A 27 -8.08 20.58 5.91
C GLU A 27 -9.28 19.95 6.61
N ARG A 28 -9.98 19.00 5.93
CA ARG A 28 -11.11 18.32 6.54
C ARG A 28 -10.72 17.01 7.21
N GLU A 29 -9.50 16.56 7.01
CA GLU A 29 -8.98 15.31 7.57
C GLU A 29 -9.83 14.10 7.21
N GLU A 30 -10.53 14.16 6.08
CA GLU A 30 -11.31 13.04 5.57
C GLU A 30 -10.48 12.26 4.55
N PHE A 31 -10.53 10.93 4.63
CA PHE A 31 -9.80 10.12 3.67
C PHE A 31 -10.48 8.78 3.49
N VAL A 32 -10.13 8.12 2.37
CA VAL A 32 -10.55 6.75 2.09
C VAL A 32 -9.31 5.94 1.76
N ASN A 33 -9.17 4.80 2.40
CA ASN A 33 -8.09 3.86 2.08
C ASN A 33 -8.40 3.19 0.74
N VAL A 34 -7.45 3.21 -0.18
CA VAL A 34 -7.60 2.58 -1.49
C VAL A 34 -6.55 1.51 -1.74
N GLY A 35 -5.57 1.38 -0.86
CA GLY A 35 -4.53 0.38 -1.05
C GLY A 35 -3.64 0.21 0.15
N VAL A 36 -2.72 -0.76 0.03
CA VAL A 36 -1.72 -1.08 1.05
C VAL A 36 -0.40 -1.35 0.32
N VAL A 37 0.69 -0.81 0.86
CA VAL A 37 2.05 -1.13 0.42
C VAL A 37 2.73 -1.85 1.58
N LEU A 38 3.37 -2.99 1.30
CA LEU A 38 4.00 -3.80 2.33
C LEU A 38 5.42 -4.16 1.92
N TYR A 39 6.35 -4.02 2.87
CA TYR A 39 7.76 -4.32 2.66
C TYR A 39 8.27 -5.24 3.76
N SER A 40 8.90 -6.36 3.36
CA SER A 40 9.58 -7.25 4.28
C SER A 40 11.02 -7.44 3.81
N ARG A 41 11.95 -6.86 4.57
CA ARG A 41 13.36 -6.97 4.22
C ARG A 41 13.87 -8.41 4.27
N PRO A 42 13.55 -9.19 5.34
CA PRO A 42 14.03 -10.58 5.40
C PRO A 42 13.50 -11.45 4.27
N ARG A 43 12.27 -11.20 3.81
CA ARG A 43 11.66 -11.96 2.72
C ARG A 43 11.93 -11.37 1.35
N LYS A 44 12.65 -10.25 1.28
CA LYS A 44 12.97 -9.55 0.02
C LYS A 44 11.72 -9.30 -0.79
N TYR A 45 10.69 -8.78 -0.12
CA TYR A 45 9.37 -8.57 -0.73
C TYR A 45 8.93 -7.11 -0.57
N LEU A 46 8.55 -6.50 -1.68
CA LEU A 46 7.89 -5.21 -1.69
C LEU A 46 6.69 -5.37 -2.60
N GLY A 47 5.49 -5.14 -2.07
CA GLY A 47 4.27 -5.34 -2.83
C GLY A 47 3.25 -4.25 -2.58
N VAL A 48 2.30 -4.14 -3.49
CA VAL A 48 1.18 -3.21 -3.37
C VAL A 48 -0.09 -3.90 -3.84
N GLN A 49 -1.18 -3.60 -3.16
CA GLN A 49 -2.51 -3.96 -3.64
C GLN A 49 -3.38 -2.72 -3.47
N ALA A 50 -4.00 -2.28 -4.57
CA ALA A 50 -4.78 -1.05 -4.56
C ALA A 50 -5.94 -1.17 -5.53
N ARG A 51 -7.07 -0.57 -5.16
CA ARG A 51 -8.26 -0.56 -6.00
C ARG A 51 -9.01 0.75 -5.76
N LEU A 52 -9.30 1.45 -6.86
CA LEU A 52 -10.05 2.69 -6.80
C LEU A 52 -11.55 2.39 -6.98
N ASP A 53 -12.31 2.59 -5.91
CA ASP A 53 -13.77 2.43 -5.96
C ASP A 53 -14.36 3.79 -6.36
N ARG A 54 -14.59 3.95 -7.67
CA ARG A 54 -15.00 5.23 -8.22
C ARG A 54 -16.40 5.64 -7.75
N GLU A 55 -17.31 4.69 -7.63
CA GLU A 55 -18.67 4.98 -7.16
C GLU A 55 -18.65 5.52 -5.73
N ARG A 56 -17.88 4.86 -4.87
CA ARG A 56 -17.78 5.27 -3.47
C ARG A 56 -17.20 6.67 -3.35
N LEU A 57 -16.15 6.96 -4.10
CA LEU A 57 -15.50 8.26 -4.04
C LEU A 57 -16.42 9.37 -4.56
N ARG A 58 -17.17 9.10 -5.62
CA ARG A 58 -18.13 10.08 -6.12
C ARG A 58 -19.26 10.34 -5.14
N ALA A 59 -19.66 9.33 -4.37
CA ALA A 59 -20.69 9.49 -3.36
C ALA A 59 -20.22 10.36 -2.18
N LEU A 60 -18.93 10.32 -1.88
CA LEU A 60 -18.37 11.05 -0.75
C LEU A 60 -17.95 12.47 -1.11
N TRP A 61 -17.48 12.67 -2.32
CA TRP A 61 -16.97 13.98 -2.75
C TRP A 61 -17.52 14.33 -4.12
N PRO A 62 -18.08 15.54 -4.29
CA PRO A 62 -18.57 15.95 -5.61
C PRO A 62 -17.39 16.23 -6.54
N ASP A 63 -17.54 15.76 -7.78
CA ASP A 63 -16.65 16.06 -8.89
C ASP A 63 -15.15 15.77 -8.59
N PRO A 64 -14.79 14.56 -8.11
CA PRO A 64 -13.38 14.25 -7.88
C PRO A 64 -12.66 13.93 -9.20
N ASP A 65 -11.38 14.31 -9.27
CA ASP A 65 -10.56 13.96 -10.44
C ASP A 65 -10.01 12.54 -10.26
N LEU A 66 -10.85 11.56 -10.55
CA LEU A 66 -10.50 10.15 -10.34
C LEU A 66 -9.46 9.65 -11.31
N ASP A 67 -9.38 10.24 -12.51
CA ASP A 67 -8.35 9.85 -13.46
C ASP A 67 -6.97 10.28 -12.97
N ALA A 68 -6.86 11.44 -12.34
CA ALA A 68 -5.60 11.87 -11.74
C ALA A 68 -5.20 10.95 -10.59
N VAL A 69 -6.18 10.53 -9.78
CA VAL A 69 -5.91 9.58 -8.69
C VAL A 69 -5.41 8.26 -9.25
N GLU A 70 -6.06 7.75 -10.30
CA GLU A 70 -5.64 6.48 -10.90
C GLU A 70 -4.23 6.57 -11.47
N ARG A 71 -3.87 7.69 -12.09
CA ARG A 71 -2.51 7.89 -12.60
C ARG A 71 -1.49 7.84 -11.47
N GLN A 72 -1.79 8.42 -10.32
CA GLN A 72 -0.89 8.36 -9.17
C GLN A 72 -0.77 6.94 -8.63
N LEU A 73 -1.86 6.19 -8.59
CA LEU A 73 -1.81 4.78 -8.18
C LEU A 73 -0.96 3.96 -9.16
N ASP A 74 -1.06 4.25 -10.44
CA ASP A 74 -0.24 3.55 -11.44
C ASP A 74 1.24 3.81 -11.24
N VAL A 75 1.62 5.04 -10.91
CA VAL A 75 3.02 5.36 -10.61
C VAL A 75 3.49 4.57 -9.38
N ILE A 76 2.66 4.49 -8.34
CA ILE A 76 2.99 3.70 -7.15
C ILE A 76 3.22 2.24 -7.52
N ARG A 77 2.36 1.66 -8.36
CA ARG A 77 2.51 0.28 -8.81
C ARG A 77 3.81 0.06 -9.58
N LEU A 78 4.18 1.01 -10.44
CA LEU A 78 5.43 0.95 -11.20
C LEU A 78 6.65 1.04 -10.28
N VAL A 79 6.61 1.93 -9.28
CA VAL A 79 7.70 2.07 -8.33
C VAL A 79 7.87 0.77 -7.52
N VAL A 80 6.77 0.19 -7.04
CA VAL A 80 6.82 -1.06 -6.29
C VAL A 80 7.41 -2.18 -7.15
N ALA A 81 7.03 -2.23 -8.42
CA ALA A 81 7.51 -3.27 -9.33
C ALA A 81 8.97 -3.08 -9.76
N GLY A 82 9.56 -1.92 -9.45
CA GLY A 82 10.90 -1.62 -9.92
C GLY A 82 10.95 -1.38 -11.43
N ASN A 83 9.85 -0.95 -12.01
CA ASN A 83 9.72 -0.73 -13.44
C ASN A 83 10.29 0.63 -13.81
N PRO A 84 11.28 0.69 -14.74
CA PRO A 84 11.92 1.97 -15.09
C PRO A 84 10.95 3.05 -15.58
N THR A 85 9.79 2.65 -16.09
CA THR A 85 8.75 3.59 -16.50
C THR A 85 8.26 4.43 -15.32
N GLY A 86 8.43 3.95 -14.09
CA GLY A 86 8.08 4.70 -12.88
C GLY A 86 9.06 5.79 -12.51
N GLY A 87 10.12 5.97 -13.28
CA GLY A 87 11.10 7.03 -13.07
C GLY A 87 12.29 6.57 -12.21
N ALA A 88 13.11 7.54 -11.80
CA ALA A 88 14.35 7.25 -11.09
C ALA A 88 14.11 6.53 -9.77
N ILE A 89 13.02 6.85 -9.07
CA ILE A 89 12.71 6.20 -7.79
C ILE A 89 12.53 4.69 -7.96
N ALA A 90 11.92 4.27 -9.07
CA ALA A 90 11.68 2.85 -9.32
C ALA A 90 12.97 2.04 -9.45
N LEU A 91 14.10 2.69 -9.70
CA LEU A 91 15.39 2.04 -9.84
C LEU A 91 16.16 1.89 -8.53
N LEU A 92 15.66 2.45 -7.44
CA LEU A 92 16.30 2.38 -6.14
C LEU A 92 16.11 1.00 -5.50
N PRO A 93 16.97 0.64 -4.52
CA PRO A 93 16.73 -0.58 -3.73
C PRO A 93 15.37 -0.57 -3.05
N ALA A 94 14.83 -1.75 -2.77
CA ALA A 94 13.47 -1.89 -2.23
C ALA A 94 13.25 -1.08 -0.96
N ALA A 95 14.23 -1.06 -0.05
CA ALA A 95 14.09 -0.31 1.20
C ALA A 95 13.91 1.18 0.93
N GLU A 96 14.64 1.72 -0.04
CA GLU A 96 14.54 3.14 -0.38
C GLU A 96 13.26 3.44 -1.12
N ARG A 97 12.79 2.51 -1.97
CA ARG A 97 11.49 2.67 -2.62
C ARG A 97 10.36 2.69 -1.59
N PHE A 98 10.41 1.80 -0.60
CA PHE A 98 9.42 1.82 0.47
C PHE A 98 9.49 3.12 1.27
N GLY A 99 10.70 3.61 1.54
CA GLY A 99 10.88 4.89 2.22
C GLY A 99 10.20 6.03 1.48
N TRP A 100 10.37 6.07 0.15
CA TRP A 100 9.72 7.08 -0.69
C TRP A 100 8.20 6.92 -0.67
N LEU A 101 7.71 5.68 -0.78
CA LEU A 101 6.28 5.39 -0.82
C LEU A 101 5.57 5.71 0.50
N SER A 102 6.29 5.64 1.62
CA SER A 102 5.72 5.88 2.94
C SER A 102 6.04 7.27 3.49
N ALA A 103 6.74 8.10 2.74
CA ALA A 103 7.08 9.44 3.19
C ALA A 103 5.83 10.34 3.19
N PRO A 104 5.69 11.19 4.22
CA PRO A 104 4.54 12.09 4.26
C PRO A 104 4.42 12.95 3.00
N ALA A 105 3.19 13.15 2.56
CA ALA A 105 2.90 13.92 1.37
C ALA A 105 1.66 14.75 1.62
N SER A 106 1.53 15.85 0.88
CA SER A 106 0.34 16.72 0.99
C SER A 106 -0.44 16.76 -0.31
N THR A 107 -0.38 15.67 -1.07
CA THR A 107 -1.14 15.51 -2.32
C THR A 107 -2.45 14.77 -2.04
N VAL A 108 -3.28 14.66 -3.07
CA VAL A 108 -4.57 13.96 -2.94
C VAL A 108 -4.37 12.48 -2.61
N VAL A 109 -3.34 11.86 -3.17
CA VAL A 109 -2.98 10.48 -2.81
C VAL A 109 -1.82 10.54 -1.82
N GLN A 110 -2.02 9.98 -0.63
CA GLN A 110 -1.05 10.06 0.47
C GLN A 110 -0.88 8.72 1.15
N PRO A 111 0.31 8.45 1.71
CA PRO A 111 0.46 7.30 2.60
C PRO A 111 -0.12 7.61 3.98
N GLY A 112 -0.57 6.56 4.66
CA GLY A 112 -0.90 6.63 6.07
C GLY A 112 0.34 6.42 6.93
N PRO A 113 0.16 6.27 8.25
CA PRO A 113 1.27 5.95 9.15
C PRO A 113 1.85 4.57 8.83
N VAL A 114 3.12 4.38 9.13
CA VAL A 114 3.77 3.09 8.96
C VAL A 114 3.50 2.22 10.19
N HIS A 115 3.10 1.00 9.95
CA HIS A 115 2.87 0.00 10.99
C HIS A 115 3.78 -1.20 10.75
N ALA A 116 3.96 -2.01 11.76
CA ALA A 116 4.80 -3.20 11.68
C ALA A 116 3.99 -4.45 12.03
N GLY A 117 4.43 -5.59 11.52
CA GLY A 117 3.83 -6.87 11.83
C GLY A 117 4.80 -8.01 11.58
N LEU A 118 4.30 -9.24 11.76
CA LEU A 118 5.06 -10.46 11.54
C LEU A 118 4.22 -11.39 10.68
N ALA A 119 4.85 -12.02 9.69
CA ALA A 119 4.16 -12.98 8.83
C ALA A 119 5.14 -13.97 8.22
N ASP A 120 4.64 -15.17 7.93
CA ASP A 120 5.41 -16.16 7.17
C ASP A 120 5.47 -15.75 5.70
N ASN A 121 4.34 -15.37 5.16
CA ASN A 121 4.18 -15.06 3.73
C ASN A 121 3.75 -13.60 3.59
N PRO A 122 4.66 -12.71 3.17
CA PRO A 122 4.32 -11.29 3.06
C PRO A 122 3.25 -11.01 2.01
N GLU A 123 3.19 -11.79 0.94
CA GLU A 123 2.15 -11.57 -0.07
C GLU A 123 0.76 -11.88 0.49
N ALA A 124 0.64 -12.94 1.28
CA ALA A 124 -0.61 -13.26 1.94
C ALA A 124 -0.99 -12.21 2.97
N ALA A 125 0.00 -11.70 3.71
CA ALA A 125 -0.23 -10.63 4.68
C ALA A 125 -0.73 -9.36 4.00
N LEU A 126 -0.14 -9.02 2.86
CA LEU A 126 -0.59 -7.87 2.07
C LEU A 126 -2.05 -8.01 1.65
N HIS A 127 -2.42 -9.19 1.16
CA HIS A 127 -3.78 -9.43 0.72
C HIS A 127 -4.78 -9.33 1.87
N GLU A 128 -4.44 -9.89 3.03
CA GLU A 128 -5.30 -9.84 4.21
C GLU A 128 -5.47 -8.41 4.70
N LEU A 129 -4.39 -7.63 4.72
CA LEU A 129 -4.47 -6.23 5.11
C LEU A 129 -5.32 -5.42 4.12
N PHE A 130 -5.18 -5.71 2.84
CA PHE A 130 -5.99 -5.02 1.84
C PHE A 130 -7.48 -5.29 2.06
N ILE A 131 -7.85 -6.55 2.27
CA ILE A 131 -9.25 -6.89 2.55
C ILE A 131 -9.73 -6.16 3.79
N GLU A 132 -8.96 -6.22 4.87
CA GLU A 132 -9.36 -5.64 6.14
C GLU A 132 -9.46 -4.12 6.10
N LEU A 133 -8.46 -3.45 5.53
CA LEU A 133 -8.35 -2.00 5.61
C LEU A 133 -9.01 -1.26 4.45
N VAL A 134 -9.21 -1.93 3.32
CA VAL A 134 -9.79 -1.32 2.13
C VAL A 134 -11.16 -1.88 1.82
N GLU A 135 -11.27 -3.19 1.64
CA GLU A 135 -12.51 -3.78 1.15
C GLU A 135 -13.59 -3.88 2.22
N LEU A 136 -13.25 -4.36 3.41
CA LEU A 136 -14.25 -4.45 4.48
C LEU A 136 -14.72 -3.08 4.94
N ALA A 137 -13.80 -2.11 5.00
CA ALA A 137 -14.18 -0.74 5.35
C ALA A 137 -15.10 -0.13 4.29
N SER A 138 -14.96 -0.55 3.02
CA SER A 138 -15.81 -0.04 1.94
C SER A 138 -17.22 -0.61 1.96
N SER A 139 -17.41 -1.79 2.55
CA SER A 139 -18.73 -2.44 2.52
C SER A 139 -19.67 -1.91 3.60
N ASP A 140 -19.19 -1.08 4.48
CA ASP A 140 -20.02 -0.39 5.48
C ASP A 140 -20.67 0.89 4.91
#